data_2c93ad760128a3d08c2eabd70d5f3329
#
_entry.id   2c93ad760128a3d08c2eabd70d5f3329
#
_cell.length_a   1.000
_cell.length_b   1.000
_cell.length_c   1.000
_cell.angle_alpha   90.00
_cell.angle_beta   90.00
_cell.angle_gamma   90.00
#
_symmetry.space_group_name_H-M   'P 1'
#
loop_
_entity.id
_entity.type
_entity.pdbx_description
1 polymer ?
#
loop_
_entity_poly.entity_id
_entity_poly.type
_entity_poly.pdbx_seq_one_letter_code
_entity_poly.pdbx_strand_id
1 'polypeptide(L)'
;RQRQMCIRDRFMREIGGYFPYIEEPDNKNHYLDGLCPPEGDLRFLMSGRCANYLALEDFKKQQPHPVAYVPLYTCETVIDPFVKAGYELIFYDFTKDMIPIFDESVLDKIHLISICGYYGFSGYDREFLKKCEERGICILEDTTHSIFSADGIYEGCTYVVGSMRKWLGVSCGGFAIKKTGSFTPLILPPHEVHLNMRRQGLAVKTDAFRHPDTVAASVSEDASRLLWDAELLLRKVYDIYGSDSESVDIIEYYDFDALKRQRRENYRYMLEHCPKSDAYTIVFPYLDDATVPSHFTLYAADRGKFKEYLSQNGIHATSYWPVGPYINLEGHTDCAYIYDHVISIPCDQRYTAEDMAYICRVLKDF
;
A
#
# COMPACT_ATOMS: atom_id res chain seq x y z
N ARG A 1 -22.54 21.53 -35.75
CA ARG A 1 -22.42 21.53 -34.26
C ARG A 1 -22.94 20.25 -33.57
N GLN A 2 -23.70 19.39 -34.24
CA GLN A 2 -24.21 18.13 -33.64
C GLN A 2 -23.29 16.90 -33.83
N ARG A 3 -22.24 16.96 -34.65
CA ARG A 3 -21.31 15.83 -34.90
C ARG A 3 -20.14 15.73 -33.94
N GLN A 4 -19.90 16.73 -33.07
CA GLN A 4 -18.82 16.70 -32.07
C GLN A 4 -19.25 16.15 -30.71
N MET A 5 -20.56 15.96 -30.47
CA MET A 5 -21.05 15.36 -29.23
C MET A 5 -21.01 13.82 -29.22
N CYS A 6 -20.98 13.17 -30.39
CA CYS A 6 -21.04 11.71 -30.50
C CYS A 6 -19.68 10.98 -30.36
N ILE A 7 -18.57 11.71 -30.15
CA ILE A 7 -17.22 11.11 -29.98
C ILE A 7 -16.86 11.00 -28.48
N ARG A 8 -17.58 11.69 -27.61
CA ARG A 8 -17.37 11.62 -26.16
C ARG A 8 -17.97 10.38 -25.48
N ASP A 9 -18.87 9.66 -26.09
CA ASP A 9 -19.55 8.48 -25.54
C ASP A 9 -18.84 7.15 -25.86
N ARG A 10 -17.65 7.17 -26.43
CA ARG A 10 -16.83 5.97 -26.58
C ARG A 10 -16.01 5.73 -25.31
N PHE A 11 -16.61 4.98 -24.39
CA PHE A 11 -15.94 4.10 -23.43
C PHE A 11 -14.60 4.63 -22.88
N MET A 12 -14.67 5.60 -21.96
CA MET A 12 -13.51 5.90 -21.14
C MET A 12 -13.34 4.75 -20.15
N ARG A 13 -12.37 3.88 -20.40
CA ARG A 13 -11.95 2.88 -19.44
C ARG A 13 -11.55 3.63 -18.15
N GLU A 14 -12.22 3.32 -17.04
CA GLU A 14 -11.87 3.90 -15.75
C GLU A 14 -10.44 3.48 -15.35
N ILE A 15 -9.62 4.45 -14.96
CA ILE A 15 -8.26 4.25 -14.49
C ILE A 15 -8.25 4.37 -12.96
N GLY A 16 -7.88 3.30 -12.25
CA GLY A 16 -7.89 3.24 -10.79
C GLY A 16 -8.89 2.25 -10.23
N GLY A 17 -9.27 2.46 -8.97
CA GLY A 17 -10.19 1.59 -8.25
C GLY A 17 -9.59 0.24 -7.84
N TYR A 18 -10.45 -0.68 -7.43
CA TYR A 18 -10.04 -2.01 -6.98
C TYR A 18 -9.50 -2.86 -8.11
N PHE A 19 -8.48 -3.68 -7.81
CA PHE A 19 -7.96 -4.66 -8.75
C PHE A 19 -9.00 -5.76 -9.03
N PRO A 20 -9.14 -6.23 -10.29
CA PRO A 20 -9.94 -7.40 -10.60
C PRO A 20 -9.29 -8.66 -10.04
N TYR A 21 -10.08 -9.70 -9.81
CA TYR A 21 -9.57 -11.04 -9.55
C TYR A 21 -8.74 -11.57 -10.70
N ILE A 22 -7.75 -12.37 -10.33
CA ILE A 22 -6.94 -13.12 -11.28
C ILE A 22 -7.39 -14.57 -11.15
N GLU A 23 -8.02 -15.11 -12.18
CA GLU A 23 -8.64 -16.44 -12.13
C GLU A 23 -7.63 -17.57 -12.36
N GLU A 24 -6.58 -17.34 -13.12
CA GLU A 24 -5.56 -18.34 -13.43
C GLU A 24 -4.18 -17.70 -13.31
N PRO A 25 -3.53 -17.81 -12.16
CA PRO A 25 -2.14 -17.43 -12.05
C PRO A 25 -1.27 -18.42 -12.85
N ASP A 26 -0.57 -17.90 -13.82
CA ASP A 26 0.16 -18.71 -14.82
C ASP A 26 1.58 -19.12 -14.35
N ASN A 27 2.06 -18.60 -13.22
CA ASN A 27 3.48 -18.69 -12.89
C ASN A 27 3.73 -19.04 -11.43
N LYS A 28 4.48 -20.12 -11.20
CA LYS A 28 4.88 -20.59 -9.86
C LYS A 28 6.13 -19.83 -9.42
N ASN A 29 5.99 -18.59 -8.98
CA ASN A 29 7.21 -17.89 -8.54
C ASN A 29 7.44 -17.91 -7.02
N HIS A 30 6.43 -18.27 -6.21
CA HIS A 30 6.57 -18.35 -4.75
C HIS A 30 7.36 -17.17 -4.15
N TYR A 31 7.02 -15.96 -4.58
CA TYR A 31 7.81 -14.77 -4.32
C TYR A 31 8.05 -14.52 -2.82
N LEU A 32 6.99 -14.66 -2.01
CA LEU A 32 7.10 -14.44 -0.57
C LEU A 32 7.91 -15.54 0.13
N ASP A 33 7.86 -16.77 -0.36
CA ASP A 33 8.71 -17.87 0.16
C ASP A 33 10.19 -17.54 -0.04
N GLY A 34 10.53 -16.96 -1.21
CA GLY A 34 11.90 -16.52 -1.51
C GLY A 34 12.42 -15.39 -0.61
N LEU A 35 11.54 -14.64 0.05
CA LEU A 35 11.90 -13.60 1.01
C LEU A 35 12.06 -14.13 2.45
N CYS A 36 11.53 -15.32 2.73
CA CYS A 36 11.59 -15.96 4.04
C CYS A 36 12.88 -16.79 4.15
N PRO A 37 13.78 -16.51 5.09
CA PRO A 37 14.95 -17.36 5.33
C PRO A 37 14.54 -18.78 5.75
N PRO A 38 15.39 -19.80 5.55
CA PRO A 38 15.10 -21.17 5.97
C PRO A 38 14.81 -21.34 7.46
N GLU A 39 15.39 -20.49 8.31
CA GLU A 39 15.17 -20.44 9.76
C GLU A 39 13.98 -19.56 10.16
N GLY A 40 13.31 -18.94 9.20
CA GLY A 40 12.20 -18.02 9.40
C GLY A 40 10.84 -18.69 9.32
N ASP A 41 9.79 -17.88 9.44
CA ASP A 41 8.39 -18.31 9.39
C ASP A 41 7.57 -17.31 8.57
N LEU A 42 6.95 -17.78 7.48
CA LEU A 42 6.02 -17.02 6.65
C LEU A 42 4.58 -17.40 7.00
N ARG A 43 3.75 -16.38 7.24
CA ARG A 43 2.32 -16.55 7.49
C ARG A 43 1.50 -15.67 6.55
N PHE A 44 0.46 -16.26 5.95
CA PHE A 44 -0.53 -15.56 5.16
C PHE A 44 -1.72 -15.18 6.03
N LEU A 45 -2.06 -13.89 6.01
CA LEU A 45 -3.08 -13.30 6.87
C LEU A 45 -4.17 -12.65 6.02
N MET A 46 -5.31 -12.37 6.64
CA MET A 46 -6.43 -11.73 5.98
C MET A 46 -6.09 -10.33 5.45
N SER A 47 -5.24 -9.58 6.15
CA SER A 47 -4.86 -8.21 5.77
C SER A 47 -3.51 -7.82 6.35
N GLY A 48 -2.91 -6.72 5.83
CA GLY A 48 -1.69 -6.14 6.42
C GLY A 48 -1.87 -5.73 7.88
N ARG A 49 -3.09 -5.29 8.29
CA ARG A 49 -3.40 -4.99 9.68
C ARG A 49 -3.30 -6.24 10.58
N CYS A 50 -3.82 -7.38 10.12
CA CYS A 50 -3.70 -8.67 10.82
C CYS A 50 -2.23 -9.12 10.89
N ALA A 51 -1.45 -8.87 9.83
CA ALA A 51 -0.03 -9.18 9.77
C ALA A 51 0.78 -8.34 10.76
N ASN A 52 0.54 -7.02 10.80
CA ASN A 52 1.11 -6.14 11.81
C ASN A 52 0.77 -6.63 13.22
N TYR A 53 -0.50 -6.93 13.48
CA TYR A 53 -0.95 -7.36 14.80
C TYR A 53 -0.31 -8.69 15.22
N LEU A 54 -0.12 -9.65 14.30
CA LEU A 54 0.61 -10.88 14.55
C LEU A 54 2.07 -10.61 15.00
N ALA A 55 2.79 -9.77 14.25
CA ALA A 55 4.19 -9.46 14.57
C ALA A 55 4.32 -8.75 15.93
N LEU A 56 3.41 -7.82 16.23
CA LEU A 56 3.40 -7.08 17.49
C LEU A 56 3.08 -7.96 18.70
N GLU A 57 2.09 -8.85 18.59
CA GLU A 57 1.75 -9.80 19.64
C GLU A 57 2.86 -10.85 19.84
N ASP A 58 3.59 -11.22 18.77
CA ASP A 58 4.75 -12.11 18.88
C ASP A 58 5.91 -11.43 19.61
N PHE A 59 6.26 -10.19 19.23
CA PHE A 59 7.33 -9.43 19.90
C PHE A 59 7.01 -9.16 21.38
N LYS A 60 5.76 -8.87 21.72
CA LYS A 60 5.29 -8.59 23.07
C LYS A 60 5.51 -9.78 24.05
N LYS A 61 5.62 -11.01 23.54
CA LYS A 61 5.99 -12.17 24.37
C LYS A 61 7.38 -12.04 24.99
N GLN A 62 8.28 -11.31 24.32
CA GLN A 62 9.66 -11.09 24.77
C GLN A 62 9.78 -9.76 25.54
N GLN A 63 8.94 -8.77 25.21
CA GLN A 63 8.93 -7.43 25.79
C GLN A 63 7.50 -7.02 26.18
N PRO A 64 7.07 -7.29 27.42
CA PRO A 64 5.67 -7.09 27.85
C PRO A 64 5.18 -5.63 27.84
N HIS A 65 6.09 -4.65 27.95
CA HIS A 65 5.78 -3.22 27.95
C HIS A 65 6.60 -2.51 26.86
N PRO A 66 6.30 -2.76 25.59
CA PRO A 66 7.13 -2.24 24.51
C PRO A 66 6.83 -0.77 24.22
N VAL A 67 7.90 -0.02 23.93
CA VAL A 67 7.85 1.33 23.35
C VAL A 67 8.22 1.21 21.87
N ALA A 68 7.38 1.70 20.97
CA ALA A 68 7.61 1.66 19.54
C ALA A 68 7.86 3.05 18.95
N TYR A 69 8.85 3.15 18.06
CA TYR A 69 9.13 4.32 17.25
C TYR A 69 8.47 4.16 15.89
N VAL A 70 7.46 4.96 15.60
CA VAL A 70 6.53 4.75 14.49
C VAL A 70 6.44 5.98 13.59
N PRO A 71 6.08 5.83 12.30
CA PRO A 71 5.99 6.96 11.38
C PRO A 71 4.84 7.90 11.72
N LEU A 72 5.09 9.23 11.65
CA LEU A 72 4.05 10.24 11.78
C LEU A 72 3.19 10.31 10.51
N TYR A 73 3.79 10.14 9.32
CA TYR A 73 3.07 10.01 8.07
C TYR A 73 2.76 8.54 7.79
N THR A 74 1.53 8.11 8.06
CA THR A 74 1.13 6.70 7.93
C THR A 74 -0.39 6.53 7.86
N CYS A 75 -0.80 5.31 7.55
CA CYS A 75 -2.20 4.90 7.64
C CYS A 75 -2.60 4.59 9.09
N GLU A 76 -3.81 4.98 9.48
CA GLU A 76 -4.42 4.55 10.75
C GLU A 76 -4.31 3.02 10.95
N THR A 77 -4.44 2.25 9.86
CA THR A 77 -4.38 0.78 9.92
C THR A 77 -3.02 0.21 10.30
N VAL A 78 -1.96 1.02 10.26
CA VAL A 78 -0.60 0.67 10.74
C VAL A 78 -0.49 0.94 12.23
N ILE A 79 -1.01 2.09 12.71
CA ILE A 79 -0.89 2.50 14.13
C ILE A 79 -1.86 1.74 15.04
N ASP A 80 -3.07 1.50 14.57
CA ASP A 80 -4.14 0.85 15.31
C ASP A 80 -3.72 -0.51 15.95
N PRO A 81 -2.99 -1.42 15.26
CA PRO A 81 -2.45 -2.63 15.86
C PRO A 81 -1.50 -2.41 17.03
N PHE A 82 -0.67 -1.37 17.00
CA PHE A 82 0.21 -1.02 18.12
C PHE A 82 -0.59 -0.61 19.35
N VAL A 83 -1.60 0.25 19.15
CA VAL A 83 -2.49 0.71 20.23
C VAL A 83 -3.27 -0.47 20.80
N LYS A 84 -3.84 -1.33 19.95
CA LYS A 84 -4.55 -2.55 20.38
C LYS A 84 -3.64 -3.51 21.17
N ALA A 85 -2.39 -3.67 20.75
CA ALA A 85 -1.41 -4.49 21.44
C ALA A 85 -0.85 -3.84 22.73
N GLY A 86 -1.17 -2.56 23.00
CA GLY A 86 -0.78 -1.85 24.22
C GLY A 86 0.66 -1.32 24.21
N TYR A 87 1.17 -0.92 23.04
CA TYR A 87 2.46 -0.25 22.91
C TYR A 87 2.37 1.21 23.32
N GLU A 88 3.42 1.73 23.96
CA GLU A 88 3.69 3.15 24.03
C GLU A 88 4.30 3.60 22.69
N LEU A 89 3.86 4.77 22.16
CA LEU A 89 4.27 5.24 20.85
C LEU A 89 5.08 6.53 20.94
N ILE A 90 6.21 6.55 20.24
CA ILE A 90 6.98 7.73 19.90
C ILE A 90 6.94 7.87 18.37
N PHE A 91 6.68 9.07 17.88
CA PHE A 91 6.55 9.29 16.44
C PHE A 91 7.82 9.95 15.88
N TYR A 92 8.24 9.53 14.67
CA TYR A 92 9.27 10.22 13.89
C TYR A 92 8.64 11.02 12.74
N ASP A 93 9.28 12.14 12.43
CA ASP A 93 8.81 13.09 11.42
C ASP A 93 9.36 12.77 10.02
N PHE A 94 8.96 13.58 9.04
CA PHE A 94 9.34 13.45 7.64
C PHE A 94 9.72 14.78 7.03
N THR A 95 10.64 14.78 6.07
CA THR A 95 10.79 15.86 5.11
C THR A 95 9.66 15.81 4.05
N LYS A 96 9.48 16.89 3.30
CA LYS A 96 8.54 16.93 2.15
C LYS A 96 8.87 15.90 1.06
N ASP A 97 10.12 15.44 1.00
CA ASP A 97 10.54 14.38 0.06
C ASP A 97 10.19 12.96 0.57
N MET A 98 9.37 12.88 1.63
CA MET A 98 8.96 11.63 2.30
C MET A 98 10.15 10.83 2.87
N ILE A 99 11.21 11.52 3.26
CA ILE A 99 12.36 10.93 3.95
C ILE A 99 12.13 11.00 5.45
N PRO A 100 12.17 9.87 6.19
CA PRO A 100 12.07 9.85 7.64
C PRO A 100 13.18 10.65 8.31
N ILE A 101 12.84 11.38 9.38
CA ILE A 101 13.76 12.11 10.24
C ILE A 101 13.83 11.35 11.58
N PHE A 102 14.92 10.61 11.79
CA PHE A 102 15.12 9.86 13.02
C PHE A 102 15.91 10.66 14.06
N ASP A 103 15.50 10.55 15.32
CA ASP A 103 16.16 11.14 16.47
C ASP A 103 16.91 10.06 17.26
N GLU A 104 18.25 10.17 17.33
CA GLU A 104 19.09 9.21 18.08
C GLU A 104 18.82 9.22 19.60
N SER A 105 18.26 10.29 20.14
CA SER A 105 17.96 10.39 21.59
C SER A 105 16.87 9.42 22.07
N VAL A 106 16.14 8.79 21.12
CA VAL A 106 15.11 7.79 21.46
C VAL A 106 15.68 6.37 21.58
N LEU A 107 16.90 6.11 21.07
CA LEU A 107 17.48 4.75 20.98
C LEU A 107 17.54 4.00 22.31
N ASP A 108 17.71 4.72 23.43
CA ASP A 108 17.73 4.09 24.76
C ASP A 108 16.34 3.91 25.38
N LYS A 109 15.27 4.35 24.66
CA LYS A 109 13.89 4.32 25.15
C LYS A 109 13.02 3.32 24.40
N ILE A 110 13.34 3.07 23.11
CA ILE A 110 12.53 2.26 22.23
C ILE A 110 12.95 0.79 22.24
N HIS A 111 11.99 -0.09 22.05
CA HIS A 111 12.21 -1.53 21.95
C HIS A 111 11.94 -2.06 20.53
N LEU A 112 11.18 -1.29 19.76
CA LEU A 112 10.84 -1.59 18.37
C LEU A 112 10.80 -0.31 17.55
N ILE A 113 11.32 -0.37 16.32
CA ILE A 113 11.07 0.64 15.29
C ILE A 113 10.23 0.03 14.16
N SER A 114 9.18 0.75 13.74
CA SER A 114 8.39 0.43 12.54
C SER A 114 8.82 1.33 11.41
N ILE A 115 9.27 0.76 10.30
CA ILE A 115 9.67 1.49 9.10
C ILE A 115 8.82 1.07 7.91
N CYS A 116 8.75 1.90 6.87
CA CYS A 116 8.09 1.56 5.61
C CYS A 116 8.71 2.33 4.44
N GLY A 117 8.70 1.71 3.26
CA GLY A 117 8.92 2.41 2.00
C GLY A 117 7.61 3.07 1.53
N TYR A 118 7.71 4.23 0.89
CA TYR A 118 6.57 4.98 0.37
C TYR A 118 6.50 4.85 -1.15
N TYR A 119 5.36 4.39 -1.67
CA TYR A 119 5.07 4.32 -3.10
C TYR A 119 6.06 3.50 -3.95
N GLY A 120 6.87 2.65 -3.31
CA GLY A 120 7.93 1.86 -3.91
C GLY A 120 9.34 2.37 -3.60
N PHE A 121 9.47 3.56 -3.01
CA PHE A 121 10.73 4.20 -2.69
C PHE A 121 11.07 3.99 -1.20
N SER A 122 12.30 3.56 -0.91
CA SER A 122 12.79 3.29 0.46
C SER A 122 13.87 4.31 0.83
N GLY A 123 13.41 5.48 1.34
CA GLY A 123 14.28 6.64 1.63
C GLY A 123 14.77 6.72 3.08
N TYR A 124 14.65 5.67 3.90
CA TYR A 124 15.05 5.72 5.31
C TYR A 124 16.57 5.59 5.51
N ASP A 125 17.08 6.20 6.60
CA ASP A 125 18.47 6.15 6.99
C ASP A 125 18.88 4.76 7.49
N ARG A 126 19.65 4.03 6.68
CA ARG A 126 20.12 2.67 7.00
C ARG A 126 21.19 2.67 8.10
N GLU A 127 21.94 3.73 8.29
CA GLU A 127 22.91 3.84 9.39
C GLU A 127 22.20 3.95 10.75
N PHE A 128 21.07 4.66 10.81
CA PHE A 128 20.24 4.67 12.00
C PHE A 128 19.66 3.28 12.31
N LEU A 129 19.18 2.55 11.29
CA LEU A 129 18.67 1.19 11.46
C LEU A 129 19.74 0.23 11.95
N LYS A 130 20.98 0.37 11.46
CA LYS A 130 22.11 -0.40 11.95
C LYS A 130 22.39 -0.14 13.45
N LYS A 131 22.27 1.11 13.90
CA LYS A 131 22.36 1.45 15.32
C LYS A 131 21.24 0.80 16.13
N CYS A 132 20.04 0.69 15.58
CA CYS A 132 18.94 -0.04 16.21
C CYS A 132 19.28 -1.54 16.35
N GLU A 133 19.77 -2.17 15.29
CA GLU A 133 20.17 -3.58 15.27
C GLU A 133 21.27 -3.87 16.31
N GLU A 134 22.33 -3.04 16.33
CA GLU A 134 23.44 -3.16 17.30
C GLU A 134 22.99 -3.04 18.77
N ARG A 135 21.86 -2.36 19.03
CA ARG A 135 21.24 -2.25 20.36
C ARG A 135 20.19 -3.31 20.65
N GLY A 136 19.95 -4.22 19.72
CA GLY A 136 18.90 -5.25 19.85
C GLY A 136 17.48 -4.69 19.78
N ILE A 137 17.30 -3.49 19.21
CA ILE A 137 15.98 -2.92 18.94
C ILE A 137 15.34 -3.68 17.77
N CYS A 138 14.13 -4.18 17.98
CA CYS A 138 13.38 -4.90 16.97
C CYS A 138 13.05 -3.98 15.78
N ILE A 139 13.35 -4.41 14.56
CA ILE A 139 12.98 -3.68 13.33
C ILE A 139 11.82 -4.43 12.67
N LEU A 140 10.66 -3.75 12.58
CA LEU A 140 9.48 -4.20 11.86
C LEU A 140 9.34 -3.36 10.61
N GLU A 141 9.38 -3.97 9.44
CA GLU A 141 9.20 -3.28 8.16
C GLU A 141 7.84 -3.59 7.53
N ASP A 142 7.03 -2.55 7.35
CA ASP A 142 5.80 -2.63 6.56
C ASP A 142 6.11 -2.36 5.09
N THR A 143 6.14 -3.44 4.32
CA THR A 143 6.47 -3.42 2.90
C THR A 143 5.25 -3.27 1.99
N THR A 144 4.10 -2.88 2.53
CA THR A 144 2.84 -2.76 1.77
C THR A 144 2.99 -1.96 0.48
N HIS A 145 3.86 -0.95 0.45
CA HIS A 145 4.10 -0.13 -0.74
C HIS A 145 5.47 -0.37 -1.41
N SER A 146 6.36 -1.21 -0.86
CA SER A 146 7.74 -1.38 -1.33
C SER A 146 8.18 -2.82 -1.58
N ILE A 147 7.33 -3.80 -1.33
CA ILE A 147 7.68 -5.24 -1.35
C ILE A 147 8.41 -5.70 -2.63
N PHE A 148 8.17 -5.08 -3.77
CA PHE A 148 8.76 -5.46 -5.05
C PHE A 148 10.02 -4.66 -5.41
N SER A 149 10.37 -3.62 -4.66
CA SER A 149 11.62 -2.88 -4.84
C SER A 149 12.79 -3.70 -4.29
N ALA A 150 13.93 -3.68 -4.99
CA ALA A 150 15.09 -4.49 -4.59
C ALA A 150 15.68 -4.06 -3.25
N ASP A 151 15.53 -2.78 -2.91
CA ASP A 151 15.91 -2.17 -1.62
C ASP A 151 14.72 -2.00 -0.67
N GLY A 152 13.57 -2.57 -1.02
CA GLY A 152 12.29 -2.43 -0.30
C GLY A 152 12.21 -3.16 1.03
N ILE A 153 13.25 -3.92 1.40
CA ILE A 153 13.37 -4.63 2.68
C ILE A 153 14.77 -4.38 3.25
N TYR A 154 14.82 -3.88 4.49
CA TYR A 154 16.08 -3.79 5.23
C TYR A 154 16.54 -5.18 5.66
N GLU A 155 17.81 -5.52 5.38
CA GLU A 155 18.34 -6.86 5.63
C GLU A 155 18.32 -7.26 7.11
N GLY A 156 18.55 -6.30 8.03
CA GLY A 156 18.55 -6.49 9.48
C GLY A 156 17.16 -6.46 10.13
N CYS A 157 16.06 -6.42 9.37
CA CYS A 157 14.73 -6.43 9.98
C CYS A 157 14.41 -7.78 10.67
N THR A 158 13.70 -7.70 11.79
CA THR A 158 13.22 -8.85 12.57
C THR A 158 11.93 -9.41 11.96
N TYR A 159 11.02 -8.49 11.60
CA TYR A 159 9.74 -8.79 10.97
C TYR A 159 9.56 -8.02 9.69
N VAL A 160 9.05 -8.69 8.66
CA VAL A 160 8.54 -8.09 7.43
C VAL A 160 7.04 -8.34 7.36
N VAL A 161 6.27 -7.29 7.22
CA VAL A 161 4.81 -7.40 7.07
C VAL A 161 4.34 -6.65 5.83
N GLY A 162 3.15 -6.96 5.34
CA GLY A 162 2.62 -6.22 4.20
C GLY A 162 1.26 -6.69 3.74
N SER A 163 0.80 -6.09 2.63
CA SER A 163 -0.50 -6.38 2.04
C SER A 163 -0.44 -6.45 0.52
N MET A 164 -0.59 -7.64 -0.03
CA MET A 164 -0.68 -7.89 -1.47
C MET A 164 -1.93 -7.28 -2.12
N ARG A 165 -2.96 -6.95 -1.32
CA ARG A 165 -4.18 -6.27 -1.78
C ARG A 165 -3.92 -4.87 -2.38
N LYS A 166 -2.75 -4.30 -2.18
CA LYS A 166 -2.30 -3.05 -2.82
C LYS A 166 -1.71 -3.27 -4.22
N TRP A 167 -1.53 -4.53 -4.60
CA TRP A 167 -0.88 -4.93 -5.84
C TRP A 167 -1.74 -5.84 -6.70
N LEU A 168 -2.63 -6.62 -6.08
CA LEU A 168 -3.45 -7.66 -6.70
C LEU A 168 -4.91 -7.59 -6.27
N GLY A 169 -5.79 -8.15 -7.11
CA GLY A 169 -7.18 -8.46 -6.76
C GLY A 169 -7.27 -9.77 -6.00
N VAL A 170 -7.15 -9.73 -4.68
CA VAL A 170 -7.30 -10.88 -3.77
C VAL A 170 -8.21 -10.52 -2.61
N SER A 171 -8.92 -11.50 -2.08
CA SER A 171 -9.81 -11.30 -0.92
C SER A 171 -9.02 -11.09 0.36
N CYS A 172 -8.06 -11.96 0.62
CA CYS A 172 -7.06 -11.85 1.67
C CYS A 172 -5.69 -11.55 1.03
N GLY A 173 -4.82 -10.84 1.73
CA GLY A 173 -3.53 -10.49 1.11
C GLY A 173 -2.51 -10.00 2.12
N GLY A 174 -2.79 -10.14 3.42
CA GLY A 174 -1.79 -9.90 4.45
C GLY A 174 -0.73 -10.99 4.45
N PHE A 175 0.49 -10.64 4.76
CA PHE A 175 1.57 -11.59 5.04
C PHE A 175 2.47 -11.06 6.14
N ALA A 176 3.07 -11.96 6.89
CA ALA A 176 4.08 -11.67 7.88
C ALA A 176 5.22 -12.68 7.77
N ILE A 177 6.46 -12.19 7.76
CA ILE A 177 7.67 -12.99 7.82
C ILE A 177 8.39 -12.63 9.12
N LYS A 178 8.69 -13.64 9.94
CA LYS A 178 9.65 -13.56 11.02
C LYS A 178 10.97 -14.12 10.52
N LYS A 179 12.02 -13.32 10.52
CA LYS A 179 13.30 -13.71 9.90
C LYS A 179 13.97 -14.88 10.62
N THR A 180 13.73 -15.06 11.93
CA THR A 180 14.34 -16.15 12.71
C THR A 180 13.32 -16.72 13.69
N GLY A 181 13.16 -18.05 13.68
CA GLY A 181 12.20 -18.77 14.53
C GLY A 181 10.77 -18.67 14.03
N SER A 182 9.82 -19.18 14.81
CA SER A 182 8.40 -19.24 14.44
C SER A 182 7.57 -18.22 15.19
N PHE A 183 6.48 -17.78 14.59
CA PHE A 183 5.43 -17.00 15.28
C PHE A 183 4.79 -17.83 16.37
N THR A 184 4.59 -17.25 17.55
CA THR A 184 4.00 -17.91 18.71
C THR A 184 2.49 -17.67 18.89
N PRO A 185 1.91 -16.53 18.45
CA PRO A 185 0.48 -16.31 18.55
C PRO A 185 -0.33 -17.28 17.68
N LEU A 186 -1.52 -17.65 18.17
CA LEU A 186 -2.46 -18.49 17.41
C LEU A 186 -3.06 -17.70 16.25
N ILE A 187 -3.02 -18.29 15.06
CA ILE A 187 -3.71 -17.76 13.87
C ILE A 187 -5.13 -18.32 13.84
N LEU A 188 -6.09 -17.43 13.81
CA LEU A 188 -7.52 -17.76 13.71
C LEU A 188 -7.91 -18.02 12.25
N PRO A 189 -8.98 -18.80 12.00
CA PRO A 189 -9.55 -18.91 10.65
C PRO A 189 -9.95 -17.53 10.10
N PRO A 190 -10.04 -17.38 8.77
CA PRO A 190 -10.52 -16.12 8.18
C PRO A 190 -11.88 -15.69 8.73
N HIS A 191 -12.10 -14.38 8.90
CA HIS A 191 -13.40 -13.86 9.31
C HIS A 191 -14.40 -13.95 8.14
N GLU A 192 -15.29 -14.94 8.20
CA GLU A 192 -16.17 -15.36 7.10
C GLU A 192 -16.99 -14.22 6.48
N VAL A 193 -17.60 -13.36 7.31
CA VAL A 193 -18.43 -12.26 6.79
C VAL A 193 -17.59 -11.30 5.96
N HIS A 194 -16.43 -10.88 6.47
CA HIS A 194 -15.50 -10.00 5.73
C HIS A 194 -15.01 -10.66 4.43
N LEU A 195 -14.62 -11.94 4.49
CA LEU A 195 -14.13 -12.69 3.34
C LEU A 195 -15.21 -12.74 2.24
N ASN A 196 -16.47 -13.06 2.60
CA ASN A 196 -17.57 -13.15 1.66
C ASN A 196 -17.91 -11.79 1.03
N MET A 197 -17.92 -10.70 1.82
CA MET A 197 -18.10 -9.35 1.28
C MET A 197 -17.02 -9.00 0.24
N ARG A 198 -15.76 -9.33 0.54
CA ARG A 198 -14.64 -9.09 -0.37
C ARG A 198 -14.78 -9.90 -1.66
N ARG A 199 -15.06 -11.20 -1.57
CA ARG A 199 -15.27 -12.09 -2.73
C ARG A 199 -16.36 -11.56 -3.65
N GLN A 200 -17.54 -11.24 -3.08
CA GLN A 200 -18.66 -10.71 -3.85
C GLN A 200 -18.31 -9.38 -4.55
N GLY A 201 -17.74 -8.44 -3.82
CA GLY A 201 -17.36 -7.14 -4.38
C GLY A 201 -16.31 -7.25 -5.49
N LEU A 202 -15.29 -8.10 -5.28
CA LEU A 202 -14.23 -8.32 -6.28
C LEU A 202 -14.73 -9.06 -7.52
N ALA A 203 -15.65 -10.03 -7.37
CA ALA A 203 -16.26 -10.72 -8.51
C ALA A 203 -16.98 -9.74 -9.45
N VAL A 204 -17.81 -8.85 -8.90
CA VAL A 204 -18.49 -7.80 -9.67
C VAL A 204 -17.50 -6.83 -10.32
N LYS A 205 -16.44 -6.40 -9.59
CA LYS A 205 -15.40 -5.53 -10.16
C LYS A 205 -14.64 -6.21 -11.28
N THR A 206 -14.41 -7.51 -11.18
CA THR A 206 -13.76 -8.31 -12.24
C THR A 206 -14.62 -8.34 -13.50
N ASP A 207 -15.92 -8.60 -13.34
CA ASP A 207 -16.85 -8.62 -14.46
C ASP A 207 -16.95 -7.24 -15.13
N ALA A 208 -17.08 -6.17 -14.34
CA ALA A 208 -17.08 -4.79 -14.86
C ALA A 208 -15.77 -4.43 -15.59
N PHE A 209 -14.63 -4.90 -15.11
CA PHE A 209 -13.33 -4.67 -15.76
C PHE A 209 -13.20 -5.41 -17.10
N ARG A 210 -13.71 -6.64 -17.18
CA ARG A 210 -13.65 -7.49 -18.39
C ARG A 210 -14.71 -7.12 -19.42
N HIS A 211 -15.87 -6.70 -18.95
CA HIS A 211 -17.07 -6.45 -19.77
C HIS A 211 -17.67 -5.08 -19.43
N PRO A 212 -16.91 -3.97 -19.66
CA PRO A 212 -17.35 -2.63 -19.25
C PRO A 212 -18.67 -2.19 -19.87
N ASP A 213 -19.05 -2.78 -21.02
CA ASP A 213 -20.27 -2.45 -21.75
C ASP A 213 -21.51 -3.20 -21.22
N THR A 214 -21.32 -4.23 -20.37
CA THR A 214 -22.40 -5.11 -19.90
C THR A 214 -22.76 -4.88 -18.46
N VAL A 215 -21.84 -4.38 -17.64
CA VAL A 215 -22.06 -4.10 -16.22
C VAL A 215 -22.47 -2.65 -16.04
N ALA A 216 -23.68 -2.42 -15.54
CA ALA A 216 -24.15 -1.07 -15.25
C ALA A 216 -23.25 -0.36 -14.21
N ALA A 217 -23.00 0.93 -14.40
CA ALA A 217 -22.17 1.72 -13.49
C ALA A 217 -22.66 1.65 -12.04
N SER A 218 -23.97 1.65 -11.80
CA SER A 218 -24.56 1.50 -10.47
C SER A 218 -24.17 0.18 -9.77
N VAL A 219 -24.09 -0.92 -10.51
CA VAL A 219 -23.69 -2.25 -9.98
C VAL A 219 -22.21 -2.22 -9.58
N SER A 220 -21.36 -1.58 -10.39
CA SER A 220 -19.95 -1.39 -10.07
C SER A 220 -19.75 -0.47 -8.85
N GLU A 221 -20.58 0.57 -8.68
CA GLU A 221 -20.59 1.45 -7.51
C GLU A 221 -21.03 0.71 -6.25
N ASP A 222 -22.08 -0.12 -6.32
CA ASP A 222 -22.54 -0.96 -5.20
C ASP A 222 -21.46 -1.95 -4.77
N ALA A 223 -20.73 -2.55 -5.72
CA ALA A 223 -19.59 -3.39 -5.41
C ALA A 223 -18.45 -2.62 -4.71
N SER A 224 -18.18 -1.38 -5.12
CA SER A 224 -17.20 -0.52 -4.44
C SER A 224 -17.63 -0.19 -3.01
N ARG A 225 -18.93 0.05 -2.80
CA ARG A 225 -19.50 0.28 -1.46
C ARG A 225 -19.37 -0.96 -0.60
N LEU A 226 -19.70 -2.15 -1.13
CA LEU A 226 -19.54 -3.41 -0.40
C LEU A 226 -18.09 -3.66 0.02
N LEU A 227 -17.13 -3.39 -0.88
CA LEU A 227 -15.70 -3.51 -0.56
C LEU A 227 -15.26 -2.51 0.52
N TRP A 228 -15.80 -1.29 0.49
CA TRP A 228 -15.56 -0.29 1.53
C TRP A 228 -16.15 -0.70 2.87
N ASP A 229 -17.41 -1.21 2.88
CA ASP A 229 -18.06 -1.71 4.09
C ASP A 229 -17.30 -2.90 4.69
N ALA A 230 -16.69 -3.76 3.85
CA ALA A 230 -15.78 -4.80 4.32
C ALA A 230 -14.56 -4.23 5.05
N GLU A 231 -13.96 -3.12 4.56
CA GLU A 231 -12.86 -2.45 5.28
C GLU A 231 -13.32 -1.83 6.61
N LEU A 232 -14.52 -1.24 6.66
CA LEU A 232 -15.11 -0.70 7.88
C LEU A 232 -15.42 -1.82 8.90
N LEU A 233 -15.89 -2.97 8.43
CA LEU A 233 -16.07 -4.15 9.29
C LEU A 233 -14.73 -4.61 9.85
N LEU A 234 -13.71 -4.76 8.99
CA LEU A 234 -12.39 -5.21 9.43
C LEU A 234 -11.78 -4.30 10.49
N ARG A 235 -11.99 -2.97 10.41
CA ARG A 235 -11.54 -2.02 11.45
C ARG A 235 -12.06 -2.37 12.84
N LYS A 236 -13.27 -2.92 12.92
CA LYS A 236 -13.93 -3.23 14.20
C LYS A 236 -13.59 -4.61 14.73
N VAL A 237 -13.38 -5.57 13.82
CA VAL A 237 -13.31 -6.99 14.20
C VAL A 237 -11.93 -7.62 13.99
N TYR A 238 -10.94 -6.88 13.45
CA TYR A 238 -9.66 -7.50 13.12
C TYR A 238 -8.99 -8.15 14.34
N ASP A 239 -8.37 -9.28 14.06
CA ASP A 239 -7.55 -10.06 14.94
C ASP A 239 -6.48 -10.80 14.10
N ILE A 240 -5.76 -11.75 14.65
CA ILE A 240 -4.78 -12.56 13.93
C ILE A 240 -5.51 -13.58 13.05
N TYR A 241 -6.29 -13.09 12.08
CA TYR A 241 -6.99 -13.92 11.12
C TYR A 241 -6.08 -14.33 9.97
N GLY A 242 -6.05 -15.64 9.68
CA GLY A 242 -5.35 -16.22 8.54
C GLY A 242 -6.00 -15.87 7.20
N SER A 243 -5.31 -16.17 6.12
CA SER A 243 -5.80 -16.06 4.75
C SER A 243 -6.65 -17.27 4.36
N ASP A 244 -7.45 -17.13 3.32
CA ASP A 244 -8.08 -18.24 2.60
C ASP A 244 -7.09 -18.84 1.58
N SER A 245 -7.30 -20.11 1.21
CA SER A 245 -6.41 -20.84 0.29
C SER A 245 -6.38 -20.23 -1.11
N GLU A 246 -7.55 -19.78 -1.63
CA GLU A 246 -7.65 -19.16 -2.94
C GLU A 246 -6.75 -17.91 -3.08
N SER A 247 -6.76 -17.05 -2.06
CA SER A 247 -5.89 -15.86 -2.03
C SER A 247 -4.40 -16.24 -1.93
N VAL A 248 -4.07 -17.29 -1.18
CA VAL A 248 -2.69 -17.80 -1.09
C VAL A 248 -2.24 -18.32 -2.45
N ASP A 249 -3.03 -19.16 -3.10
CA ASP A 249 -2.72 -19.71 -4.42
C ASP A 249 -2.47 -18.60 -5.45
N ILE A 250 -3.34 -17.56 -5.49
CA ILE A 250 -3.14 -16.41 -6.37
C ILE A 250 -1.80 -15.73 -6.09
N ILE A 251 -1.45 -15.48 -4.83
CA ILE A 251 -0.21 -14.80 -4.45
C ILE A 251 1.02 -15.65 -4.82
N GLU A 252 0.98 -16.95 -4.59
CA GLU A 252 2.12 -17.85 -4.83
C GLU A 252 2.40 -18.08 -6.32
N TYR A 253 1.37 -17.98 -7.16
CA TYR A 253 1.48 -18.27 -8.60
C TYR A 253 1.43 -17.04 -9.50
N TYR A 254 1.38 -15.82 -8.97
CA TYR A 254 1.30 -14.61 -9.78
C TYR A 254 2.61 -14.26 -10.48
N ASP A 255 2.55 -13.78 -11.74
CA ASP A 255 3.72 -13.27 -12.46
C ASP A 255 4.15 -11.89 -11.96
N PHE A 256 4.93 -11.88 -10.88
CA PHE A 256 5.45 -10.63 -10.32
C PHE A 256 6.52 -9.97 -11.19
N ASP A 257 7.20 -10.69 -12.06
CA ASP A 257 8.19 -10.09 -12.96
C ASP A 257 7.50 -9.27 -14.05
N ALA A 258 6.39 -9.76 -14.60
CA ALA A 258 5.55 -8.97 -15.49
C ALA A 258 4.96 -7.75 -14.79
N LEU A 259 4.47 -7.89 -13.55
CA LEU A 259 3.96 -6.77 -12.73
C LEU A 259 5.03 -5.69 -12.54
N LYS A 260 6.23 -6.07 -12.08
CA LYS A 260 7.35 -5.15 -11.83
C LYS A 260 7.73 -4.40 -13.10
N ARG A 261 7.87 -5.11 -14.21
CA ARG A 261 8.23 -4.54 -15.51
C ARG A 261 7.20 -3.50 -15.96
N GLN A 262 5.91 -3.87 -16.00
CA GLN A 262 4.86 -2.98 -16.48
C GLN A 262 4.73 -1.71 -15.64
N ARG A 263 4.81 -1.82 -14.30
CA ARG A 263 4.76 -0.65 -13.41
C ARG A 263 5.92 0.30 -13.64
N ARG A 264 7.14 -0.23 -13.82
CA ARG A 264 8.34 0.57 -14.12
C ARG A 264 8.22 1.27 -15.48
N GLU A 265 7.72 0.57 -16.51
CA GLU A 265 7.48 1.14 -17.84
C GLU A 265 6.45 2.28 -17.78
N ASN A 266 5.32 2.07 -17.12
CA ASN A 266 4.29 3.08 -16.93
C ASN A 266 4.82 4.32 -16.18
N TYR A 267 5.55 4.09 -15.08
CA TYR A 267 6.12 5.19 -14.29
C TYR A 267 7.16 5.99 -15.10
N ARG A 268 8.03 5.31 -15.83
CA ARG A 268 9.02 5.97 -16.72
C ARG A 268 8.32 6.81 -17.77
N TYR A 269 7.28 6.27 -18.40
CA TYR A 269 6.47 7.02 -19.36
C TYR A 269 5.90 8.30 -18.74
N MET A 270 5.34 8.20 -17.53
CA MET A 270 4.81 9.36 -16.82
C MET A 270 5.91 10.40 -16.51
N LEU A 271 7.10 9.99 -16.08
CA LEU A 271 8.23 10.91 -15.82
C LEU A 271 8.64 11.68 -17.10
N GLU A 272 8.65 11.00 -18.24
CA GLU A 272 9.09 11.57 -19.51
C GLU A 272 8.05 12.51 -20.15
N HIS A 273 6.75 12.27 -19.90
CA HIS A 273 5.66 12.93 -20.63
C HIS A 273 4.72 13.74 -19.74
N CYS A 274 4.81 13.63 -18.41
CA CYS A 274 3.99 14.42 -17.50
C CYS A 274 4.30 15.92 -17.69
N PRO A 275 3.30 16.77 -17.99
CA PRO A 275 3.54 18.19 -18.21
C PRO A 275 3.99 18.87 -16.91
N LYS A 276 4.83 19.90 -17.04
CA LYS A 276 5.15 20.79 -15.93
C LYS A 276 3.96 21.70 -15.67
N SER A 277 3.62 21.91 -14.40
CA SER A 277 2.48 22.74 -14.01
C SER A 277 2.77 23.39 -12.64
N ASP A 278 2.22 24.58 -12.42
CA ASP A 278 2.21 25.20 -11.08
C ASP A 278 1.11 24.60 -10.17
N ALA A 279 0.22 23.79 -10.74
CA ALA A 279 -0.87 23.15 -10.00
C ALA A 279 -0.44 21.91 -9.21
N TYR A 280 0.69 21.30 -9.57
CA TYR A 280 1.22 20.12 -8.88
C TYR A 280 2.74 19.98 -9.04
N THR A 281 3.33 19.19 -8.12
CA THR A 281 4.75 18.82 -8.16
C THR A 281 4.88 17.31 -8.05
N ILE A 282 5.78 16.69 -8.84
CA ILE A 282 6.07 15.25 -8.75
C ILE A 282 6.88 15.01 -7.47
N VAL A 283 6.42 14.08 -6.62
CA VAL A 283 7.07 13.78 -5.34
C VAL A 283 8.38 13.03 -5.57
N PHE A 284 8.38 12.03 -6.43
CA PHE A 284 9.57 11.25 -6.79
C PHE A 284 9.90 11.45 -8.27
N PRO A 285 10.65 12.52 -8.64
CA PRO A 285 10.94 12.86 -10.03
C PRO A 285 12.05 12.02 -10.65
N TYR A 286 12.24 10.79 -10.18
CA TYR A 286 13.25 9.83 -10.64
C TYR A 286 12.72 8.40 -10.55
N LEU A 287 13.40 7.49 -11.23
CA LEU A 287 13.20 6.06 -11.11
C LEU A 287 14.56 5.36 -11.25
N ASP A 288 15.09 4.89 -10.14
CA ASP A 288 16.31 4.10 -10.10
C ASP A 288 16.06 2.63 -10.50
N ASP A 289 17.12 1.79 -10.49
CA ASP A 289 16.99 0.39 -10.89
C ASP A 289 16.36 -0.50 -9.82
N ALA A 290 16.40 -0.10 -8.56
CA ALA A 290 15.86 -0.86 -7.43
C ALA A 290 14.33 -0.71 -7.29
N THR A 291 13.80 0.46 -7.61
CA THR A 291 12.40 0.84 -7.30
C THR A 291 11.38 0.19 -8.22
N VAL A 292 10.32 -0.37 -7.61
CA VAL A 292 9.07 -0.75 -8.29
C VAL A 292 7.94 0.13 -7.77
N PRO A 293 7.48 1.13 -8.55
CA PRO A 293 6.51 2.10 -8.08
C PRO A 293 5.12 1.49 -7.86
N SER A 294 4.49 1.84 -6.76
CA SER A 294 3.08 1.49 -6.54
C SER A 294 2.13 2.49 -7.21
N HIS A 295 2.49 3.77 -7.23
CA HIS A 295 1.71 4.87 -7.81
C HIS A 295 2.64 5.96 -8.34
N PHE A 296 2.10 6.80 -9.23
CA PHE A 296 2.73 8.07 -9.61
C PHE A 296 2.20 9.17 -8.67
N THR A 297 3.06 9.66 -7.79
CA THR A 297 2.64 10.50 -6.65
C THR A 297 2.98 11.96 -6.89
N LEU A 298 2.01 12.84 -6.63
CA LEU A 298 2.08 14.29 -6.79
C LEU A 298 1.73 14.99 -5.48
N TYR A 299 2.24 16.21 -5.30
CA TYR A 299 1.65 17.21 -4.41
C TYR A 299 0.82 18.18 -5.23
N ALA A 300 -0.47 18.24 -5.02
CA ALA A 300 -1.37 19.17 -5.69
C ALA A 300 -1.58 20.42 -4.85
N ALA A 301 -1.49 21.60 -5.47
CA ALA A 301 -1.68 22.89 -4.80
C ALA A 301 -3.11 23.02 -4.21
N ASP A 302 -4.12 22.55 -4.95
CA ASP A 302 -5.50 22.37 -4.48
C ASP A 302 -5.91 20.92 -4.74
N ARG A 303 -5.62 20.05 -3.76
CA ARG A 303 -5.88 18.62 -3.89
C ARG A 303 -7.36 18.29 -4.13
N GLY A 304 -8.26 19.06 -3.53
CA GLY A 304 -9.69 18.83 -3.67
C GLY A 304 -10.15 19.00 -5.11
N LYS A 305 -9.86 20.17 -5.71
CA LYS A 305 -10.19 20.46 -7.09
C LYS A 305 -9.47 19.53 -8.07
N PHE A 306 -8.20 19.23 -7.81
CA PHE A 306 -7.41 18.35 -8.67
C PHE A 306 -7.99 16.93 -8.70
N LYS A 307 -8.35 16.38 -7.53
CA LYS A 307 -8.97 15.06 -7.42
C LYS A 307 -10.33 15.00 -8.10
N GLU A 308 -11.16 16.02 -7.94
CA GLU A 308 -12.45 16.13 -8.59
C GLU A 308 -12.29 16.16 -10.12
N TYR A 309 -11.37 16.98 -10.62
CA TYR A 309 -11.07 17.08 -12.05
C TYR A 309 -10.60 15.72 -12.63
N LEU A 310 -9.69 15.03 -11.96
CA LEU A 310 -9.24 13.69 -12.36
C LEU A 310 -10.41 12.70 -12.42
N SER A 311 -11.27 12.71 -11.40
CA SER A 311 -12.45 11.84 -11.34
C SER A 311 -13.44 12.13 -12.48
N GLN A 312 -13.69 13.39 -12.84
CA GLN A 312 -14.53 13.79 -13.97
C GLN A 312 -13.95 13.31 -15.32
N ASN A 313 -12.65 13.02 -15.37
CA ASN A 313 -11.96 12.45 -16.53
C ASN A 313 -11.70 10.94 -16.38
N GLY A 314 -12.43 10.22 -15.50
CA GLY A 314 -12.33 8.77 -15.33
C GLY A 314 -11.04 8.30 -14.66
N ILE A 315 -10.28 9.19 -14.00
CA ILE A 315 -9.05 8.85 -13.29
C ILE A 315 -9.32 8.87 -11.78
N HIS A 316 -9.37 7.71 -11.15
CA HIS A 316 -9.63 7.54 -9.72
C HIS A 316 -8.33 7.61 -8.91
N ALA A 317 -7.82 8.81 -8.73
CA ALA A 317 -6.65 9.07 -7.91
C ALA A 317 -6.98 8.95 -6.41
N THR A 318 -6.01 8.49 -5.63
CA THR A 318 -6.16 8.24 -4.19
C THR A 318 -5.33 9.22 -3.38
N SER A 319 -5.89 9.73 -2.29
CA SER A 319 -5.13 10.47 -1.27
C SER A 319 -4.76 9.53 -0.13
N TYR A 320 -3.50 9.18 -0.01
CA TYR A 320 -2.96 8.38 1.08
C TYR A 320 -2.29 9.31 2.09
N TRP A 321 -2.77 9.45 3.29
CA TRP A 321 -3.95 8.88 3.95
C TRP A 321 -4.70 10.05 4.59
N PRO A 322 -5.94 9.89 5.11
CA PRO A 322 -6.47 10.88 6.04
C PRO A 322 -5.66 10.86 7.33
N VAL A 323 -5.57 12.00 8.01
CA VAL A 323 -4.92 12.08 9.32
C VAL A 323 -5.68 11.17 10.29
N GLY A 324 -4.97 10.20 10.86
CA GLY A 324 -5.54 9.24 11.81
C GLY A 324 -5.74 9.85 13.22
N PRO A 325 -6.56 9.21 14.06
CA PRO A 325 -6.91 9.74 15.39
C PRO A 325 -5.72 9.81 16.37
N TYR A 326 -4.63 9.10 16.07
CA TYR A 326 -3.43 9.05 16.92
C TYR A 326 -2.34 10.03 16.48
N ILE A 327 -2.56 10.76 15.39
CA ILE A 327 -1.58 11.65 14.77
C ILE A 327 -1.80 13.08 15.25
N ASN A 328 -0.76 13.67 15.83
CA ASN A 328 -0.70 15.10 16.13
C ASN A 328 0.31 15.76 15.20
N LEU A 329 -0.12 16.71 14.39
CA LEU A 329 0.70 17.41 13.42
C LEU A 329 1.22 18.78 13.92
N GLU A 330 0.95 19.14 15.18
CA GLU A 330 1.43 20.40 15.76
C GLU A 330 2.97 20.43 15.79
N GLY A 331 3.55 21.41 15.14
CA GLY A 331 5.01 21.53 15.01
C GLY A 331 5.64 20.71 13.84
N HIS A 332 4.87 19.87 13.16
CA HIS A 332 5.34 18.97 12.08
C HIS A 332 4.91 19.48 10.70
N THR A 333 5.47 20.61 10.27
CA THR A 333 5.02 21.37 9.09
C THR A 333 5.15 20.57 7.78
N ASP A 334 6.22 19.81 7.59
CA ASP A 334 6.45 19.04 6.38
C ASP A 334 5.51 17.82 6.32
N CYS A 335 5.32 17.14 7.44
CA CYS A 335 4.37 16.03 7.53
C CYS A 335 2.92 16.51 7.30
N ALA A 336 2.53 17.67 7.89
CA ALA A 336 1.24 18.29 7.63
C ALA A 336 1.06 18.62 6.14
N TYR A 337 2.10 19.17 5.50
CA TYR A 337 2.07 19.45 4.07
C TYR A 337 1.85 18.18 3.23
N ILE A 338 2.52 17.06 3.57
CA ILE A 338 2.30 15.77 2.90
C ILE A 338 0.83 15.36 3.00
N TYR A 339 0.25 15.36 4.21
CA TYR A 339 -1.15 14.98 4.42
C TYR A 339 -2.13 15.85 3.64
N ASP A 340 -1.86 17.14 3.48
CA ASP A 340 -2.77 18.07 2.84
C ASP A 340 -2.69 18.05 1.31
N HIS A 341 -1.52 17.72 0.73
CA HIS A 341 -1.28 17.92 -0.70
C HIS A 341 -1.12 16.62 -1.49
N VAL A 342 -0.78 15.50 -0.85
CA VAL A 342 -0.45 14.26 -1.56
C VAL A 342 -1.65 13.69 -2.31
N ILE A 343 -1.41 13.29 -3.55
CA ILE A 343 -2.33 12.54 -4.39
C ILE A 343 -1.56 11.52 -5.21
N SER A 344 -2.11 10.31 -5.36
CA SER A 344 -1.49 9.19 -6.02
C SER A 344 -2.29 8.77 -7.24
N ILE A 345 -1.68 8.86 -8.41
CA ILE A 345 -2.27 8.47 -9.68
C ILE A 345 -1.90 7.01 -9.98
N PRO A 346 -2.84 6.16 -10.41
CA PRO A 346 -2.57 4.80 -10.79
C PRO A 346 -1.60 4.71 -11.98
N CYS A 347 -0.56 3.91 -11.86
CA CYS A 347 0.37 3.56 -12.95
C CYS A 347 0.67 2.05 -12.94
N ASP A 348 -0.31 1.26 -12.48
CA ASP A 348 -0.13 -0.15 -12.18
C ASP A 348 -0.19 -1.05 -13.43
N GLN A 349 0.03 -2.35 -13.23
CA GLN A 349 0.16 -3.35 -14.30
C GLN A 349 -1.10 -3.57 -15.14
N ARG A 350 -2.24 -3.02 -14.76
CA ARG A 350 -3.49 -3.07 -15.55
C ARG A 350 -3.45 -2.16 -16.77
N TYR A 351 -2.54 -1.20 -16.80
CA TYR A 351 -2.51 -0.10 -17.75
C TYR A 351 -1.31 -0.17 -18.67
N THR A 352 -1.44 0.45 -19.84
CA THR A 352 -0.45 0.49 -20.90
C THR A 352 0.09 1.91 -21.09
N ALA A 353 1.05 2.08 -21.99
CA ALA A 353 1.56 3.39 -22.41
C ALA A 353 0.46 4.31 -22.98
N GLU A 354 -0.60 3.74 -23.60
CA GLU A 354 -1.73 4.53 -24.11
C GLU A 354 -2.56 5.12 -22.97
N ASP A 355 -2.78 4.37 -21.90
CA ASP A 355 -3.45 4.84 -20.69
C ASP A 355 -2.62 5.93 -20.00
N MET A 356 -1.30 5.76 -19.94
CA MET A 356 -0.38 6.79 -19.39
C MET A 356 -0.39 8.06 -20.24
N ALA A 357 -0.42 7.92 -21.57
CA ALA A 357 -0.57 9.05 -22.49
C ALA A 357 -1.90 9.80 -22.29
N TYR A 358 -2.98 9.07 -22.01
CA TYR A 358 -4.25 9.67 -21.64
C TYR A 358 -4.16 10.49 -20.36
N ILE A 359 -3.58 9.91 -19.30
CA ILE A 359 -3.35 10.62 -18.02
C ILE A 359 -2.55 11.91 -18.26
N CYS A 360 -1.45 11.84 -19.02
CA CYS A 360 -0.62 13.03 -19.32
C CYS A 360 -1.40 14.12 -20.09
N ARG A 361 -2.29 13.73 -21.00
CA ARG A 361 -3.18 14.70 -21.67
C ARG A 361 -4.13 15.38 -20.69
N VAL A 362 -4.78 14.60 -19.82
CA VAL A 362 -5.67 15.15 -18.77
C VAL A 362 -4.91 16.09 -17.86
N LEU A 363 -3.69 15.74 -17.45
CA LEU A 363 -2.85 16.59 -16.61
C LEU A 363 -2.42 17.89 -17.27
N LYS A 364 -2.32 17.90 -18.62
CA LYS A 364 -1.98 19.10 -19.40
C LYS A 364 -3.13 20.10 -19.46
N ASP A 365 -4.36 19.62 -19.41
CA ASP A 365 -5.57 20.43 -19.58
C ASP A 365 -6.10 20.97 -18.23
N PHE A 366 -5.50 20.57 -17.09
CA PHE A 366 -5.79 21.10 -15.75
C PHE A 366 -5.03 22.41 -15.50
#